data_78f4c3def6162aefc84cbd27b30c3862
#
_entry.id   78f4c3def6162aefc84cbd27b30c3862
#
_cell.length_a   1.000
_cell.length_b   1.000
_cell.length_c   1.000
_cell.angle_alpha   90.00
_cell.angle_beta   90.00
_cell.angle_gamma   90.00
#
_symmetry.space_group_name_H-M   'P 1'
#
loop_
_entity.id
_entity.type
_entity.pdbx_description
1 polymer ?
#
loop_
_entity_poly.entity_id
_entity_poly.type
_entity_poly.pdbx_seq_one_letter_code
_entity_poly.pdbx_strand_id
1 'polypeptide(L)'
;MKRMRKLLSALILSLPLLAGPAAAQSAVDQKALAAMSSDAVAKLPAKKVFGAQKGPANLAPRAIGSYAKGCLAGGRALAVDGPAWQVMRLSRNRNWAHPDMIALVERLAIEARAEDGWNGLLVGDLAQPRGGPMLSGHASHQVGLDADVWLTPMPDRTLSRKERETINATVVTKDRKTIDKKVWTEAHARLIKRAASYPEVARIFVHPPIKAELCKWAKGDTAWLAKVRPYFGHNYHFHIRINCPKGSTTCKNQ
;
A
#
# COMPACT_ATOMS: atom_id res chain seq x y z
N MET A 1 43.37 36.16 54.09
CA MET A 1 43.81 35.02 53.25
C MET A 1 42.61 34.54 52.40
N LYS A 2 42.46 34.94 51.12
CA LYS A 2 41.38 34.55 50.22
C LYS A 2 41.92 33.48 49.26
N ARG A 3 41.37 32.24 49.36
CA ARG A 3 41.66 31.16 48.42
C ARG A 3 40.80 31.32 47.14
N MET A 4 41.46 31.57 46.07
CA MET A 4 40.91 31.62 44.72
C MET A 4 40.73 30.18 44.16
N ARG A 5 39.48 29.71 43.96
CA ARG A 5 39.20 28.44 43.28
C ARG A 5 39.19 28.67 41.77
N LYS A 6 40.12 28.05 41.07
CA LYS A 6 40.14 28.00 39.61
C LYS A 6 39.07 26.99 39.13
N LEU A 7 38.09 27.48 38.40
CA LEU A 7 37.15 26.65 37.63
C LEU A 7 37.84 26.24 36.31
N LEU A 8 38.09 24.94 36.15
CA LEU A 8 38.42 24.37 34.84
C LEU A 8 37.10 24.12 34.09
N SER A 9 36.87 24.90 33.05
CA SER A 9 35.81 24.62 32.08
C SER A 9 36.30 23.56 31.10
N ALA A 10 35.75 22.37 31.15
CA ALA A 10 35.96 21.33 30.15
C ALA A 10 35.10 21.63 28.94
N LEU A 11 35.75 21.96 27.82
CA LEU A 11 35.12 22.17 26.54
C LEU A 11 34.82 20.79 25.94
N ILE A 12 33.56 20.35 25.99
CA ILE A 12 33.12 19.14 25.30
C ILE A 12 32.92 19.49 23.81
N LEU A 13 33.88 19.07 22.97
CA LEU A 13 33.77 19.14 21.53
C LEU A 13 32.78 18.05 21.08
N SER A 14 31.54 18.40 20.80
CA SER A 14 30.57 17.53 20.16
C SER A 14 30.89 17.45 18.66
N LEU A 15 31.50 16.36 18.20
CA LEU A 15 31.55 16.05 16.77
C LEU A 15 30.14 15.76 16.26
N PRO A 16 29.68 16.44 15.19
CA PRO A 16 28.45 16.02 14.51
C PRO A 16 28.71 14.68 13.82
N LEU A 17 27.94 13.64 14.18
CA LEU A 17 27.83 12.43 13.36
C LEU A 17 27.20 12.85 12.04
N LEU A 18 28.01 12.95 10.99
CA LEU A 18 27.56 13.01 9.61
C LEU A 18 26.92 11.65 9.27
N ALA A 19 25.60 11.56 9.45
CA ALA A 19 24.83 10.47 8.86
C ALA A 19 24.94 10.61 7.34
N GLY A 20 25.83 9.82 6.74
CA GLY A 20 25.93 9.72 5.29
C GLY A 20 24.57 9.36 4.69
N PRO A 21 24.27 9.83 3.45
CA PRO A 21 23.00 9.51 2.81
C PRO A 21 22.88 7.98 2.72
N ALA A 22 21.80 7.42 3.30
CA ALA A 22 21.45 6.03 3.12
C ALA A 22 21.39 5.77 1.61
N ALA A 23 22.33 4.99 1.09
CA ALA A 23 22.39 4.65 -0.32
C ALA A 23 21.05 4.04 -0.72
N ALA A 24 20.23 4.79 -1.46
CA ALA A 24 19.00 4.30 -2.02
C ALA A 24 19.33 3.04 -2.81
N GLN A 25 18.78 1.89 -2.39
CA GLN A 25 19.04 0.61 -3.06
C GLN A 25 18.40 0.69 -4.46
N SER A 26 19.18 1.14 -5.44
CA SER A 26 18.72 1.22 -6.83
C SER A 26 18.39 -0.17 -7.36
N ALA A 27 17.33 -0.26 -8.18
CA ALA A 27 17.05 -1.46 -8.95
C ALA A 27 18.23 -1.77 -9.87
N VAL A 28 18.47 -3.04 -10.15
CA VAL A 28 19.40 -3.44 -11.23
C VAL A 28 18.79 -2.99 -12.56
N ASP A 29 19.61 -2.56 -13.51
CA ASP A 29 19.14 -2.22 -14.84
C ASP A 29 18.48 -3.44 -15.51
N GLN A 30 17.31 -3.25 -16.11
CA GLN A 30 16.55 -4.32 -16.75
C GLN A 30 17.32 -4.93 -17.94
N LYS A 31 18.08 -4.13 -18.72
CA LYS A 31 18.92 -4.63 -19.80
C LYS A 31 20.05 -5.51 -19.28
N ALA A 32 20.70 -5.07 -18.18
CA ALA A 32 21.73 -5.85 -17.53
C ALA A 32 21.19 -7.20 -17.03
N LEU A 33 19.99 -7.21 -16.43
CA LEU A 33 19.33 -8.47 -16.02
C LEU A 33 19.02 -9.39 -17.19
N ALA A 34 18.56 -8.85 -18.32
CA ALA A 34 18.23 -9.64 -19.50
C ALA A 34 19.46 -10.31 -20.16
N ALA A 35 20.65 -9.74 -19.96
CA ALA A 35 21.92 -10.28 -20.45
C ALA A 35 22.57 -11.31 -19.51
N MET A 36 22.05 -11.51 -18.29
CA MET A 36 22.59 -12.44 -17.30
C MET A 36 22.05 -13.85 -17.52
N SER A 37 22.85 -14.87 -17.19
CA SER A 37 22.37 -16.24 -17.09
C SER A 37 21.38 -16.41 -15.92
N SER A 38 20.49 -17.41 -15.99
CA SER A 38 19.54 -17.74 -14.92
C SER A 38 20.23 -17.93 -13.56
N ASP A 39 21.40 -18.58 -13.54
CA ASP A 39 22.18 -18.83 -12.33
C ASP A 39 22.76 -17.55 -11.73
N ALA A 40 23.19 -16.61 -12.58
CA ALA A 40 23.65 -15.31 -12.13
C ALA A 40 22.50 -14.47 -11.56
N VAL A 41 21.32 -14.48 -12.21
CA VAL A 41 20.11 -13.80 -11.70
C VAL A 41 19.66 -14.39 -10.37
N ALA A 42 19.69 -15.73 -10.22
CA ALA A 42 19.30 -16.41 -8.98
C ALA A 42 20.14 -16.02 -7.74
N LYS A 43 21.38 -15.57 -7.95
CA LYS A 43 22.28 -15.08 -6.89
C LYS A 43 21.99 -13.63 -6.46
N LEU A 44 21.19 -12.88 -7.22
CA LEU A 44 20.85 -11.49 -6.88
C LEU A 44 19.76 -11.43 -5.80
N PRO A 45 19.75 -10.40 -4.94
CA PRO A 45 18.63 -10.16 -4.03
C PRO A 45 17.32 -10.02 -4.79
N ALA A 46 16.32 -10.84 -4.47
CA ALA A 46 15.04 -10.88 -5.18
C ALA A 46 14.39 -9.49 -5.35
N LYS A 47 14.46 -8.62 -4.32
CA LYS A 47 13.94 -7.24 -4.40
C LYS A 47 14.56 -6.41 -5.52
N LYS A 48 15.83 -6.65 -5.88
CA LYS A 48 16.49 -5.96 -6.99
C LYS A 48 16.03 -6.50 -8.33
N VAL A 49 15.86 -7.81 -8.44
CA VAL A 49 15.37 -8.48 -9.66
C VAL A 49 13.93 -8.06 -9.98
N PHE A 50 13.03 -8.15 -9.00
CA PHE A 50 11.64 -7.76 -9.18
C PHE A 50 11.47 -6.24 -9.35
N GLY A 51 12.20 -5.43 -8.60
CA GLY A 51 12.16 -3.96 -8.70
C GLY A 51 12.69 -3.40 -10.02
N ALA A 52 13.48 -4.17 -10.77
CA ALA A 52 13.97 -3.79 -12.10
C ALA A 52 12.92 -3.94 -13.19
N GLN A 53 11.87 -4.74 -12.97
CA GLN A 53 10.88 -5.05 -14.00
C GLN A 53 9.98 -3.84 -14.28
N LYS A 54 9.88 -3.42 -15.55
CA LYS A 54 9.06 -2.27 -15.98
C LYS A 54 7.67 -2.67 -16.49
N GLY A 55 7.49 -3.94 -16.85
CA GLY A 55 6.25 -4.50 -17.35
C GLY A 55 5.99 -5.91 -16.83
N PRO A 56 4.78 -6.45 -17.06
CA PRO A 56 4.39 -7.78 -16.60
C PRO A 56 5.14 -8.88 -17.34
N ALA A 57 5.12 -10.09 -16.79
CA ALA A 57 5.51 -11.26 -17.58
C ALA A 57 4.43 -11.58 -18.63
N ASN A 58 4.86 -11.99 -19.82
CA ASN A 58 3.93 -12.45 -20.87
C ASN A 58 3.46 -13.88 -20.57
N LEU A 59 2.61 -14.02 -19.57
CA LEU A 59 2.07 -15.27 -19.04
C LEU A 59 0.61 -15.07 -18.67
N ALA A 60 -0.15 -16.16 -18.57
CA ALA A 60 -1.50 -16.11 -18.00
C ALA A 60 -1.47 -15.59 -16.55
N PRO A 61 -2.48 -14.83 -16.11
CA PRO A 61 -2.55 -14.27 -14.77
C PRO A 61 -2.55 -15.36 -13.70
N ARG A 62 -1.61 -15.29 -12.75
CA ARG A 62 -1.54 -16.17 -11.58
C ARG A 62 -0.86 -15.48 -10.41
N ALA A 63 -1.45 -15.60 -9.24
CA ALA A 63 -0.80 -15.30 -7.97
C ALA A 63 0.00 -16.54 -7.53
N ILE A 64 1.27 -16.38 -7.19
CA ILE A 64 2.19 -17.48 -6.89
C ILE A 64 2.79 -17.26 -5.50
N GLY A 65 2.64 -18.24 -4.60
CA GLY A 65 3.18 -18.18 -3.24
C GLY A 65 2.27 -17.47 -2.24
N SER A 66 2.86 -16.85 -1.22
CA SER A 66 2.13 -16.16 -0.15
C SER A 66 2.29 -14.63 -0.24
N TYR A 67 1.51 -13.90 0.58
CA TYR A 67 1.50 -12.43 0.60
C TYR A 67 2.88 -11.78 0.74
N ALA A 68 3.79 -12.42 1.48
CA ALA A 68 5.13 -11.91 1.79
C ALA A 68 6.26 -12.75 1.18
N LYS A 69 5.94 -13.82 0.46
CA LYS A 69 6.90 -14.69 -0.24
C LYS A 69 6.25 -15.25 -1.50
N GLY A 70 6.23 -14.43 -2.54
CA GLY A 70 5.58 -14.80 -3.77
C GLY A 70 5.84 -13.83 -4.91
N CYS A 71 5.15 -14.03 -6.02
CA CYS A 71 5.23 -13.19 -7.21
C CYS A 71 3.91 -13.21 -7.99
N LEU A 72 3.83 -12.37 -9.03
CA LEU A 72 2.68 -12.23 -9.92
C LEU A 72 3.10 -12.56 -11.36
N ALA A 73 2.47 -13.55 -11.97
CA ALA A 73 2.53 -13.77 -13.40
C ALA A 73 1.38 -13.03 -14.09
N GLY A 74 1.58 -12.54 -15.31
CA GLY A 74 0.54 -11.95 -16.14
C GLY A 74 -0.25 -10.81 -15.49
N GLY A 75 0.41 -9.98 -14.66
CA GLY A 75 -0.24 -8.86 -13.99
C GLY A 75 -0.86 -7.86 -14.97
N ARG A 76 -1.98 -7.23 -14.59
CA ARG A 76 -2.60 -6.09 -15.29
C ARG A 76 -2.33 -4.80 -14.54
N ALA A 77 -2.15 -3.72 -15.29
CA ALA A 77 -2.11 -2.39 -14.70
C ALA A 77 -3.54 -1.88 -14.47
N LEU A 78 -3.82 -1.33 -13.29
CA LEU A 78 -4.95 -0.45 -13.09
C LEU A 78 -4.74 0.80 -13.94
N ALA A 79 -5.74 1.22 -14.72
CA ALA A 79 -5.67 2.47 -15.46
C ALA A 79 -5.35 3.64 -14.51
N VAL A 80 -4.46 4.55 -14.94
CA VAL A 80 -4.02 5.67 -14.11
C VAL A 80 -5.19 6.55 -13.68
N ASP A 81 -6.15 6.72 -14.58
CA ASP A 81 -7.41 7.43 -14.38
C ASP A 81 -8.59 6.53 -14.74
N GLY A 82 -9.63 6.60 -13.95
CA GLY A 82 -10.91 5.96 -14.22
C GLY A 82 -12.07 6.86 -13.83
N PRO A 83 -13.31 6.42 -14.09
CA PRO A 83 -14.49 7.24 -13.83
C PRO A 83 -14.65 7.62 -12.35
N ALA A 84 -14.09 6.82 -11.43
CA ALA A 84 -14.20 7.04 -9.99
C ALA A 84 -12.89 6.70 -9.24
N TRP A 85 -11.75 6.71 -9.90
CA TRP A 85 -10.45 6.52 -9.23
C TRP A 85 -9.32 7.26 -9.94
N GLN A 86 -8.27 7.54 -9.18
CA GLN A 86 -6.99 8.03 -9.68
C GLN A 86 -5.86 7.31 -8.94
N VAL A 87 -4.86 6.82 -9.69
CA VAL A 87 -3.68 6.16 -9.12
C VAL A 87 -2.70 7.21 -8.61
N MET A 88 -2.16 6.99 -7.42
CA MET A 88 -1.18 7.85 -6.78
C MET A 88 0.24 7.27 -6.88
N ARG A 89 1.29 8.11 -6.71
CA ARG A 89 2.70 7.68 -6.69
C ARG A 89 3.12 6.95 -7.96
N LEU A 90 2.80 7.49 -9.13
CA LEU A 90 3.04 6.88 -10.45
C LEU A 90 4.51 6.51 -10.69
N SER A 91 5.45 7.26 -10.11
CA SER A 91 6.90 6.99 -10.23
C SER A 91 7.30 5.64 -9.65
N ARG A 92 6.49 5.08 -8.75
CA ARG A 92 6.76 3.78 -8.14
C ARG A 92 6.48 2.60 -9.05
N ASN A 93 5.68 2.78 -10.13
CA ASN A 93 5.21 1.71 -11.01
C ASN A 93 4.56 0.55 -10.23
N ARG A 94 3.65 0.87 -9.31
CA ARG A 94 3.00 -0.09 -8.39
C ARG A 94 1.49 -0.13 -8.53
N ASN A 95 0.98 0.10 -9.71
CA ASN A 95 -0.45 -0.02 -10.05
C ASN A 95 -0.78 -1.35 -10.75
N TRP A 96 0.00 -2.40 -10.49
CA TRP A 96 -0.17 -3.73 -11.10
C TRP A 96 -0.83 -4.70 -10.12
N ALA A 97 -1.71 -5.56 -10.63
CA ALA A 97 -2.32 -6.60 -9.81
C ALA A 97 -2.80 -7.79 -10.66
N HIS A 98 -3.30 -8.83 -9.97
CA HIS A 98 -4.11 -9.87 -10.60
C HIS A 98 -5.39 -9.22 -11.16
N PRO A 99 -5.92 -9.67 -12.32
CA PRO A 99 -7.15 -9.11 -12.90
C PRO A 99 -8.33 -9.02 -11.93
N ASP A 100 -8.50 -9.99 -11.04
CA ASP A 100 -9.59 -9.99 -10.05
C ASP A 100 -9.46 -8.85 -9.04
N MET A 101 -8.23 -8.49 -8.64
CA MET A 101 -8.00 -7.32 -7.78
C MET A 101 -8.25 -6.02 -8.53
N ILE A 102 -7.87 -5.93 -9.82
CA ILE A 102 -8.20 -4.76 -10.65
C ILE A 102 -9.72 -4.59 -10.73
N ALA A 103 -10.45 -5.65 -11.06
CA ALA A 103 -11.92 -5.62 -11.15
C ALA A 103 -12.57 -5.23 -9.81
N LEU A 104 -12.03 -5.69 -8.69
CA LEU A 104 -12.52 -5.32 -7.36
C LEU A 104 -12.32 -3.81 -7.08
N VAL A 105 -11.13 -3.27 -7.36
CA VAL A 105 -10.83 -1.85 -7.13
C VAL A 105 -11.71 -0.96 -8.01
N GLU A 106 -11.87 -1.31 -9.29
CA GLU A 106 -12.73 -0.59 -10.23
C GLU A 106 -14.19 -0.59 -9.76
N ARG A 107 -14.72 -1.76 -9.37
CA ARG A 107 -16.08 -1.90 -8.84
C ARG A 107 -16.27 -1.10 -7.54
N LEU A 108 -15.36 -1.24 -6.58
CA LEU A 108 -15.40 -0.52 -5.32
C LEU A 108 -15.44 0.99 -5.55
N ALA A 109 -14.63 1.50 -6.47
CA ALA A 109 -14.59 2.92 -6.79
C ALA A 109 -15.95 3.44 -7.31
N ILE A 110 -16.54 2.71 -8.26
CA ILE A 110 -17.83 3.08 -8.87
C ILE A 110 -18.95 3.02 -7.84
N GLU A 111 -19.07 1.91 -7.10
CA GLU A 111 -20.15 1.71 -6.14
C GLU A 111 -20.03 2.67 -4.94
N ALA A 112 -18.81 2.90 -4.42
CA ALA A 112 -18.60 3.85 -3.32
C ALA A 112 -18.99 5.28 -3.72
N ARG A 113 -18.73 5.67 -4.96
CA ARG A 113 -19.15 6.97 -5.49
C ARG A 113 -20.66 7.07 -5.62
N ALA A 114 -21.30 6.01 -6.13
CA ALA A 114 -22.74 6.02 -6.37
C ALA A 114 -23.58 5.95 -5.09
N GLU A 115 -23.11 5.20 -4.08
CA GLU A 115 -23.98 4.78 -2.97
C GLU A 115 -23.48 5.21 -1.58
N ASP A 116 -22.16 5.43 -1.40
CA ASP A 116 -21.59 5.68 -0.07
C ASP A 116 -21.29 7.16 0.21
N GLY A 117 -21.52 8.04 -0.76
CA GLY A 117 -21.14 9.46 -0.68
C GLY A 117 -19.62 9.65 -0.65
N TRP A 118 -18.88 8.73 -1.27
CA TRP A 118 -17.43 8.80 -1.44
C TRP A 118 -17.10 9.23 -2.87
N ASN A 119 -16.37 10.31 -3.02
CA ASN A 119 -16.17 11.00 -4.30
C ASN A 119 -15.40 10.20 -5.36
N GLY A 120 -14.81 9.09 -4.96
CA GLY A 120 -13.94 8.22 -5.75
C GLY A 120 -12.66 7.89 -5.00
N LEU A 121 -11.90 6.92 -5.49
CA LEU A 121 -10.74 6.39 -4.81
C LEU A 121 -9.45 7.10 -5.25
N LEU A 122 -8.59 7.46 -4.29
CA LEU A 122 -7.17 7.64 -4.51
C LEU A 122 -6.49 6.31 -4.20
N VAL A 123 -6.02 5.62 -5.25
CA VAL A 123 -5.43 4.30 -5.14
C VAL A 123 -3.92 4.41 -4.96
N GLY A 124 -3.42 3.89 -3.87
CA GLY A 124 -2.00 3.84 -3.53
C GLY A 124 -1.27 2.68 -4.21
N ASP A 125 -0.40 2.01 -3.44
CA ASP A 125 0.35 0.88 -3.98
C ASP A 125 -0.54 -0.38 -4.12
N LEU A 126 -0.49 -1.04 -5.28
CA LEU A 126 -0.86 -2.43 -5.50
C LEU A 126 0.43 -3.27 -5.51
N ALA A 127 0.72 -3.99 -6.58
CA ALA A 127 1.98 -4.71 -6.75
C ALA A 127 2.88 -4.04 -7.80
N GLN A 128 4.13 -4.49 -7.87
CA GLN A 128 5.02 -4.26 -9.00
C GLN A 128 4.56 -5.09 -10.22
N PRO A 129 5.02 -4.81 -11.45
CA PRO A 129 4.58 -5.50 -12.68
C PRO A 129 4.62 -7.03 -12.62
N ARG A 130 5.58 -7.59 -11.90
CA ARG A 130 5.74 -9.05 -11.68
C ARG A 130 5.59 -9.45 -10.20
N GLY A 131 5.02 -8.58 -9.38
CA GLY A 131 4.96 -8.79 -7.94
C GLY A 131 6.35 -8.88 -7.30
N GLY A 132 6.50 -9.80 -6.35
CA GLY A 132 7.74 -10.01 -5.62
C GLY A 132 8.06 -8.93 -4.59
N PRO A 133 9.14 -9.10 -3.82
CA PRO A 133 9.51 -8.16 -2.78
C PRO A 133 9.93 -6.81 -3.37
N MET A 134 9.46 -5.73 -2.77
CA MET A 134 9.72 -4.36 -3.19
C MET A 134 11.05 -3.84 -2.63
N LEU A 135 11.67 -2.87 -3.32
CA LEU A 135 12.89 -2.21 -2.85
C LEU A 135 12.68 -1.45 -1.53
N SER A 136 11.48 -0.91 -1.34
CA SER A 136 11.09 -0.15 -0.16
C SER A 136 9.62 -0.34 0.16
N GLY A 137 9.24 -0.16 1.43
CA GLY A 137 7.87 -0.27 1.90
C GLY A 137 7.45 -1.72 2.15
N HIS A 138 6.29 -2.06 1.78
CA HIS A 138 5.47 -3.21 2.09
C HIS A 138 6.17 -4.58 2.21
N ALA A 139 5.81 -5.34 3.24
CA ALA A 139 6.14 -6.77 3.35
C ALA A 139 5.18 -7.63 2.50
N SER A 140 3.97 -7.15 2.23
CA SER A 140 2.94 -7.75 1.36
C SER A 140 2.99 -7.19 -0.07
N HIS A 141 1.89 -7.23 -0.81
CA HIS A 141 1.76 -6.80 -2.20
C HIS A 141 2.59 -7.61 -3.22
N GLN A 142 3.10 -8.79 -2.81
CA GLN A 142 4.01 -9.56 -3.66
C GLN A 142 3.31 -10.41 -4.70
N VAL A 143 2.05 -10.77 -4.49
CA VAL A 143 1.33 -11.70 -5.37
C VAL A 143 0.21 -11.03 -6.18
N GLY A 144 0.11 -9.70 -6.11
CA GLY A 144 -0.90 -8.94 -6.86
C GLY A 144 -2.33 -9.07 -6.34
N LEU A 145 -2.51 -9.46 -5.07
CA LEU A 145 -3.82 -9.61 -4.43
C LEU A 145 -4.07 -8.57 -3.33
N ASP A 146 -3.26 -7.54 -3.28
CA ASP A 146 -3.31 -6.48 -2.27
C ASP A 146 -3.49 -5.12 -2.93
N ALA A 147 -4.23 -4.22 -2.28
CA ALA A 147 -4.40 -2.83 -2.70
C ALA A 147 -4.49 -1.90 -1.49
N ASP A 148 -3.75 -0.80 -1.52
CA ASP A 148 -3.88 0.30 -0.57
C ASP A 148 -4.82 1.36 -1.14
N VAL A 149 -5.88 1.65 -0.43
CA VAL A 149 -6.84 2.72 -0.78
C VAL A 149 -6.75 3.82 0.26
N TRP A 150 -6.48 5.03 -0.19
CA TRP A 150 -6.34 6.18 0.70
C TRP A 150 -7.67 6.55 1.37
N LEU A 151 -7.60 6.97 2.61
CA LEU A 151 -8.74 7.54 3.35
C LEU A 151 -8.94 9.04 3.03
N THR A 152 -8.46 9.47 1.88
CA THR A 152 -8.63 10.79 1.29
C THR A 152 -9.59 10.66 0.13
N PRO A 153 -10.74 11.33 0.13
CA PRO A 153 -11.64 11.35 -1.02
C PRO A 153 -10.94 11.89 -2.27
N MET A 154 -11.23 11.31 -3.41
CA MET A 154 -10.75 11.81 -4.69
C MET A 154 -11.34 13.20 -4.95
N PRO A 155 -10.57 14.21 -5.38
CA PRO A 155 -11.12 15.50 -5.77
C PRO A 155 -11.91 15.42 -7.09
N ASP A 156 -12.83 16.37 -7.32
CA ASP A 156 -13.65 16.47 -8.54
C ASP A 156 -12.86 16.97 -9.77
N ARG A 157 -11.58 16.70 -9.81
CA ARG A 157 -10.70 17.00 -10.93
C ARG A 157 -9.61 15.96 -11.08
N THR A 158 -9.06 15.86 -12.26
CA THR A 158 -7.86 15.05 -12.47
C THR A 158 -6.64 15.72 -11.82
N LEU A 159 -5.93 14.96 -11.00
CA LEU A 159 -4.68 15.39 -10.39
C LEU A 159 -3.55 15.38 -11.44
N SER A 160 -2.73 16.41 -11.44
CA SER A 160 -1.49 16.44 -12.22
C SER A 160 -0.51 15.37 -11.74
N ARG A 161 0.45 14.99 -12.59
CA ARG A 161 1.51 14.04 -12.22
C ARG A 161 2.27 14.48 -10.97
N LYS A 162 2.57 15.79 -10.83
CA LYS A 162 3.24 16.34 -9.66
C LYS A 162 2.41 16.16 -8.38
N GLU A 163 1.12 16.48 -8.44
CA GLU A 163 0.22 16.34 -7.30
C GLU A 163 0.13 14.88 -6.84
N ARG A 164 0.04 13.91 -7.77
CA ARG A 164 0.03 12.48 -7.43
C ARG A 164 1.30 12.03 -6.70
N GLU A 165 2.43 12.69 -6.94
CA GLU A 165 3.69 12.40 -6.25
C GLU A 165 3.81 13.11 -4.89
N THR A 166 3.20 14.29 -4.71
CA THR A 166 3.48 15.18 -3.58
C THR A 166 2.35 15.29 -2.55
N ILE A 167 1.08 15.11 -2.94
CA ILE A 167 -0.04 15.18 -2.00
C ILE A 167 0.11 14.04 -0.97
N ASN A 168 -0.03 14.40 0.31
CA ASN A 168 -0.06 13.43 1.39
C ASN A 168 -1.47 12.88 1.58
N ALA A 169 -1.58 11.58 1.84
CA ALA A 169 -2.83 10.99 2.25
C ALA A 169 -3.28 11.54 3.61
N THR A 170 -4.57 11.75 3.75
CA THR A 170 -5.17 12.30 4.96
C THR A 170 -5.10 11.31 6.12
N VAL A 171 -4.47 11.71 7.21
CA VAL A 171 -4.46 10.94 8.45
C VAL A 171 -5.78 11.15 9.19
N VAL A 172 -6.55 10.09 9.39
CA VAL A 172 -7.87 10.14 10.03
C VAL A 172 -7.85 9.89 11.54
N THR A 173 -6.65 9.84 12.13
CA THR A 173 -6.48 9.61 13.57
C THR A 173 -5.70 10.75 14.21
N LYS A 174 -6.11 11.13 15.42
CA LYS A 174 -5.39 12.07 16.28
C LYS A 174 -4.40 11.27 17.12
N ASP A 175 -3.13 11.69 17.13
CA ASP A 175 -2.04 11.08 17.93
C ASP A 175 -1.94 9.54 17.79
N ARG A 176 -2.39 8.99 16.67
CA ARG A 176 -2.48 7.54 16.40
C ARG A 176 -3.27 6.74 17.47
N LYS A 177 -4.01 7.40 18.36
CA LYS A 177 -4.74 6.77 19.46
C LYS A 177 -6.24 6.86 19.35
N THR A 178 -6.75 7.92 18.73
CA THR A 178 -8.18 8.19 18.60
C THR A 178 -8.53 8.61 17.18
N ILE A 179 -9.80 8.50 16.81
CA ILE A 179 -10.31 9.05 15.54
C ILE A 179 -10.32 10.58 15.60
N ASP A 180 -9.85 11.23 14.57
CA ASP A 180 -10.03 12.66 14.37
C ASP A 180 -11.44 12.92 13.82
N LYS A 181 -12.35 13.35 14.69
CA LYS A 181 -13.75 13.64 14.33
C LYS A 181 -13.93 14.83 13.37
N LYS A 182 -12.87 15.63 13.14
CA LYS A 182 -12.89 16.70 12.14
C LYS A 182 -12.65 16.18 10.72
N VAL A 183 -12.04 15.00 10.61
CA VAL A 183 -11.63 14.38 9.34
C VAL A 183 -12.49 13.16 9.02
N TRP A 184 -12.68 12.29 10.01
CA TRP A 184 -13.47 11.06 9.85
C TRP A 184 -14.96 11.37 9.70
N THR A 185 -15.56 10.81 8.66
CA THR A 185 -17.01 10.89 8.39
C THR A 185 -17.61 9.49 8.28
N GLU A 186 -18.92 9.39 8.26
CA GLU A 186 -19.61 8.12 8.00
C GLU A 186 -19.32 7.54 6.61
N ALA A 187 -18.99 8.38 5.63
CA ALA A 187 -18.60 7.91 4.30
C ALA A 187 -17.35 7.03 4.35
N HIS A 188 -16.38 7.31 5.26
CA HIS A 188 -15.24 6.42 5.50
C HIS A 188 -15.68 5.03 6.00
N ALA A 189 -16.66 5.02 6.92
CA ALA A 189 -17.17 3.77 7.46
C ALA A 189 -17.93 2.96 6.40
N ARG A 190 -18.77 3.63 5.58
CA ARG A 190 -19.50 3.00 4.47
C ARG A 190 -18.56 2.42 3.43
N LEU A 191 -17.54 3.16 3.00
CA LEU A 191 -16.51 2.68 2.06
C LEU A 191 -15.82 1.41 2.56
N ILE A 192 -15.37 1.39 3.83
CA ILE A 192 -14.69 0.21 4.40
C ILE A 192 -15.66 -0.96 4.56
N LYS A 193 -16.92 -0.70 4.98
CA LYS A 193 -17.97 -1.71 5.05
C LYS A 193 -18.23 -2.33 3.68
N ARG A 194 -18.40 -1.51 2.63
CA ARG A 194 -18.59 -1.98 1.25
C ARG A 194 -17.47 -2.90 0.84
N ALA A 195 -16.22 -2.46 0.97
CA ALA A 195 -15.06 -3.28 0.63
C ALA A 195 -15.04 -4.61 1.40
N ALA A 196 -15.34 -4.60 2.71
CA ALA A 196 -15.37 -5.80 3.54
C ALA A 196 -16.54 -6.74 3.21
N SER A 197 -17.61 -6.23 2.62
CA SER A 197 -18.81 -7.01 2.29
C SER A 197 -18.63 -7.86 1.03
N TYR A 198 -17.66 -7.56 0.19
CA TYR A 198 -17.40 -8.38 -1.00
C TYR A 198 -16.93 -9.80 -0.62
N PRO A 199 -17.52 -10.86 -1.23
CA PRO A 199 -17.17 -12.24 -0.90
C PRO A 199 -15.71 -12.58 -1.18
N GLU A 200 -15.12 -12.01 -2.24
CA GLU A 200 -13.74 -12.22 -2.62
C GLU A 200 -12.71 -11.56 -1.67
N VAL A 201 -13.14 -10.60 -0.84
CA VAL A 201 -12.25 -9.97 0.14
C VAL A 201 -11.99 -10.90 1.31
N ALA A 202 -10.71 -11.25 1.51
CA ALA A 202 -10.25 -12.08 2.62
C ALA A 202 -10.10 -11.27 3.91
N ARG A 203 -9.55 -10.05 3.79
CA ARG A 203 -9.34 -9.14 4.94
C ARG A 203 -9.09 -7.71 4.51
N ILE A 204 -9.26 -6.81 5.47
CA ILE A 204 -8.91 -5.40 5.37
C ILE A 204 -8.11 -5.02 6.62
N PHE A 205 -6.91 -4.41 6.45
CA PHE A 205 -6.20 -3.79 7.55
C PHE A 205 -6.58 -2.32 7.68
N VAL A 206 -6.82 -1.93 8.92
CA VAL A 206 -7.05 -0.54 9.33
C VAL A 206 -6.32 -0.27 10.63
N HIS A 207 -6.02 0.99 10.94
CA HIS A 207 -5.43 1.33 12.24
C HIS A 207 -6.38 0.98 13.41
N PRO A 208 -5.90 0.55 14.58
CA PRO A 208 -6.76 0.13 15.69
C PRO A 208 -7.89 1.09 16.06
N PRO A 209 -7.70 2.43 16.17
CA PRO A 209 -8.79 3.37 16.39
C PRO A 209 -9.88 3.33 15.32
N ILE A 210 -9.52 3.09 14.05
CA ILE A 210 -10.50 2.95 12.96
C ILE A 210 -11.35 1.70 13.19
N LYS A 211 -10.75 0.57 13.55
CA LYS A 211 -11.50 -0.65 13.88
C LYS A 211 -12.45 -0.41 15.06
N ALA A 212 -12.00 0.25 16.11
CA ALA A 212 -12.84 0.58 17.26
C ALA A 212 -14.03 1.48 16.88
N GLU A 213 -13.79 2.48 16.02
CA GLU A 213 -14.85 3.36 15.51
C GLU A 213 -15.85 2.61 14.65
N LEU A 214 -15.38 1.74 13.75
CA LEU A 214 -16.25 0.89 12.93
C LEU A 214 -17.13 -0.04 13.79
N CYS A 215 -16.61 -0.61 14.86
CA CYS A 215 -17.39 -1.43 15.80
C CYS A 215 -18.47 -0.63 16.52
N LYS A 216 -18.22 0.66 16.84
CA LYS A 216 -19.23 1.55 17.44
C LYS A 216 -20.30 1.98 16.44
N TRP A 217 -19.88 2.22 15.20
CA TRP A 217 -20.75 2.69 14.12
C TRP A 217 -21.65 1.58 13.57
N ALA A 218 -21.15 0.35 13.50
CA ALA A 218 -21.86 -0.78 12.91
C ALA A 218 -23.13 -1.12 13.69
N LYS A 219 -24.25 -1.24 12.97
CA LYS A 219 -25.57 -1.66 13.48
C LYS A 219 -26.13 -2.76 12.57
N GLY A 220 -26.98 -3.62 13.11
CA GLY A 220 -27.56 -4.73 12.37
C GLY A 220 -26.54 -5.78 12.00
N ASP A 221 -26.40 -6.10 10.70
CA ASP A 221 -25.40 -7.05 10.24
C ASP A 221 -23.98 -6.52 10.44
N THR A 222 -23.22 -7.20 11.28
CA THR A 222 -21.82 -6.89 11.64
C THR A 222 -20.82 -7.96 11.15
N ALA A 223 -21.26 -8.96 10.39
CA ALA A 223 -20.41 -10.07 9.93
C ALA A 223 -19.19 -9.59 9.15
N TRP A 224 -19.34 -8.50 8.36
CA TRP A 224 -18.24 -7.90 7.62
C TRP A 224 -17.07 -7.43 8.50
N LEU A 225 -17.32 -7.09 9.77
CA LEU A 225 -16.29 -6.67 10.72
C LEU A 225 -15.25 -7.78 10.98
N ALA A 226 -15.59 -9.04 10.81
CA ALA A 226 -14.65 -10.14 10.97
C ALA A 226 -13.47 -10.05 9.98
N LYS A 227 -13.72 -9.49 8.80
CA LYS A 227 -12.67 -9.26 7.79
C LYS A 227 -11.81 -8.02 8.06
N VAL A 228 -12.30 -7.07 8.86
CA VAL A 228 -11.57 -5.83 9.19
C VAL A 228 -10.70 -6.07 10.42
N ARG A 229 -9.39 -6.06 10.24
CA ARG A 229 -8.41 -6.39 11.28
C ARG A 229 -7.56 -5.16 11.63
N PRO A 230 -7.32 -4.91 12.92
CA PRO A 230 -6.46 -3.81 13.34
C PRO A 230 -4.99 -4.12 13.01
N TYR A 231 -4.31 -3.16 12.40
CA TYR A 231 -2.88 -3.23 12.12
C TYR A 231 -2.27 -1.82 12.12
N PHE A 232 -1.15 -1.62 12.82
CA PHE A 232 -0.51 -0.31 12.91
C PHE A 232 -0.05 0.21 11.53
N GLY A 233 0.05 1.54 11.39
CA GLY A 233 0.46 2.18 10.14
C GLY A 233 -0.65 2.43 9.14
N HIS A 234 -1.89 1.94 9.37
CA HIS A 234 -3.03 2.07 8.45
C HIS A 234 -4.00 3.19 8.90
N ASN A 235 -3.47 4.37 9.22
CA ASN A 235 -4.24 5.51 9.71
C ASN A 235 -4.54 6.57 8.63
N TYR A 236 -4.07 6.38 7.40
CA TYR A 236 -4.29 7.24 6.23
C TYR A 236 -4.75 6.45 4.99
N HIS A 237 -4.71 5.14 5.06
CA HIS A 237 -5.23 4.21 4.04
C HIS A 237 -5.77 2.95 4.72
N PHE A 238 -6.59 2.20 4.02
CA PHE A 238 -6.88 0.82 4.37
C PHE A 238 -6.29 -0.11 3.32
N HIS A 239 -5.86 -1.28 3.77
CA HIS A 239 -5.22 -2.28 2.93
C HIS A 239 -6.18 -3.44 2.70
N ILE A 240 -6.56 -3.67 1.47
CA ILE A 240 -7.44 -4.77 1.05
C ILE A 240 -6.59 -5.94 0.59
N ARG A 241 -7.00 -7.16 0.97
CA ARG A 241 -6.51 -8.39 0.38
C ARG A 241 -7.67 -9.28 -0.06
N ILE A 242 -7.59 -9.81 -1.28
CA ILE A 242 -8.54 -10.81 -1.79
C ILE A 242 -8.03 -12.24 -1.58
N ASN A 243 -8.96 -13.20 -1.63
CA ASN A 243 -8.68 -14.63 -1.65
C ASN A 243 -7.88 -15.01 -2.91
N CYS A 244 -7.21 -16.16 -2.85
CA CYS A 244 -6.53 -16.71 -4.02
C CYS A 244 -7.51 -16.93 -5.18
N PRO A 245 -7.24 -16.38 -6.38
CA PRO A 245 -8.07 -16.56 -7.56
C PRO A 245 -8.12 -18.04 -8.01
N LYS A 246 -9.21 -18.41 -8.68
CA LYS A 246 -9.29 -19.71 -9.36
C LYS A 246 -8.14 -19.84 -10.36
N GLY A 247 -7.53 -21.03 -10.46
CA GLY A 247 -6.39 -21.26 -11.33
C GLY A 247 -5.01 -20.88 -10.76
N SER A 248 -4.97 -20.15 -9.66
CA SER A 248 -3.72 -19.84 -8.93
C SER A 248 -3.38 -20.97 -7.92
N THR A 249 -3.12 -22.17 -8.41
CA THR A 249 -2.96 -23.41 -7.61
C THR A 249 -1.84 -23.36 -6.56
N THR A 250 -0.83 -22.51 -6.77
CA THR A 250 0.29 -22.31 -5.85
C THR A 250 0.10 -21.12 -4.92
N CYS A 251 -0.99 -20.38 -5.05
CA CYS A 251 -1.34 -19.27 -4.17
C CYS A 251 -1.76 -19.81 -2.80
N LYS A 252 -1.33 -19.13 -1.73
CA LYS A 252 -1.68 -19.47 -0.35
C LYS A 252 -2.57 -18.38 0.25
N ASN A 253 -3.78 -18.76 0.62
CA ASN A 253 -4.66 -17.92 1.45
C ASN A 253 -4.02 -17.69 2.83
N GLN A 254 -4.47 -16.63 3.48
CA GLN A 254 -3.91 -16.18 4.75
C GLN A 254 -4.98 -16.16 5.85
#